data_24149fbaf6b6ad86d0fe016b19b2e7dc
#
_entry.id   24149fbaf6b6ad86d0fe016b19b2e7dc
#
_cell.length_a   1.000
_cell.length_b   1.000
_cell.length_c   1.000
_cell.angle_alpha   90.00
_cell.angle_beta   90.00
_cell.angle_gamma   90.00
#
_symmetry.space_group_name_H-M   'P 1'
#
loop_
_entity.id
_entity.type
_entity.pdbx_description
1 polymer ?
#
loop_
_entity_poly.entity_id
_entity_poly.type
_entity_poly.pdbx_seq_one_letter_code
_entity_poly.pdbx_strand_id
1 'polypeptide(L)'
;VEGEVQVVSTATQSFLATCVNGVCWTVYHGAGSKTLAGPKGPITQMYTNVDQDLVGWPAPSGARSLTPCTCGSSDLYLVTRHADVIPVRRRGDSRGSLLSPRPISYLKGSSGGPLLCPSGHAVGIFRAA
;
A
#
# COMPACT_ATOMS: atom_id res chain seq x y z
N VAL A 1 -1.38 -6.26 -8.91
CA VAL A 1 -0.25 -5.87 -9.66
C VAL A 1 0.93 -6.72 -9.24
N GLU A 2 1.43 -7.49 -10.16
CA GLU A 2 2.39 -8.54 -9.87
C GLU A 2 3.72 -7.99 -9.39
N GLY A 3 4.15 -8.43 -8.20
CA GLY A 3 5.45 -8.10 -7.65
C GLY A 3 5.56 -6.74 -6.97
N GLU A 4 4.68 -5.78 -7.31
CA GLU A 4 4.67 -4.44 -6.73
C GLU A 4 3.72 -4.36 -5.53
N VAL A 5 2.64 -5.14 -5.56
CA VAL A 5 1.66 -5.20 -4.49
C VAL A 5 1.55 -6.64 -4.02
N GLN A 6 1.63 -6.85 -2.73
CA GLN A 6 1.59 -8.18 -2.14
C GLN A 6 0.52 -8.25 -1.06
N VAL A 7 -0.18 -9.39 -1.01
CA VAL A 7 -1.13 -9.67 0.06
C VAL A 7 -0.37 -10.20 1.26
N VAL A 8 -0.55 -9.55 2.40
CA VAL A 8 0.05 -9.97 3.67
C VAL A 8 -1.07 -10.33 4.62
N SER A 9 -0.94 -11.46 5.31
CA SER A 9 -1.98 -11.94 6.22
C SER A 9 -1.41 -12.16 7.61
N THR A 10 -2.23 -11.83 8.60
CA THR A 10 -2.01 -12.24 10.00
C THR A 10 -3.10 -13.23 10.39
N ALA A 11 -3.04 -13.76 11.62
CA ALA A 11 -4.06 -14.66 12.12
C ALA A 11 -5.47 -14.03 12.17
N THR A 12 -5.56 -12.70 12.23
CA THR A 12 -6.82 -11.98 12.43
C THR A 12 -7.24 -11.11 11.26
N GLN A 13 -6.34 -10.79 10.32
CA GLN A 13 -6.68 -9.92 9.20
C GLN A 13 -5.69 -10.05 8.04
N SER A 14 -6.16 -9.63 6.88
CA SER A 14 -5.34 -9.50 5.67
C SER A 14 -5.21 -8.02 5.29
N PHE A 15 -4.08 -7.67 4.68
CA PHE A 15 -3.81 -6.32 4.19
C PHE A 15 -2.80 -6.42 3.05
N LEU A 16 -2.54 -5.31 2.39
CA LEU A 16 -1.63 -5.25 1.26
C LEU A 16 -0.33 -4.57 1.66
N ALA A 17 0.75 -4.89 0.94
CA ALA A 17 2.02 -4.18 1.03
C ALA A 17 2.41 -3.73 -0.38
N THR A 18 2.89 -2.52 -0.49
CA THR A 18 3.26 -1.90 -1.76
C THR A 18 4.74 -1.59 -1.76
N CYS A 19 5.46 -2.10 -2.76
CA CYS A 19 6.90 -1.83 -2.93
C CYS A 19 7.09 -0.59 -3.80
N VAL A 20 7.77 0.41 -3.26
CA VAL A 20 8.11 1.65 -3.96
C VAL A 20 9.58 1.94 -3.73
N ASN A 21 10.32 2.06 -4.81
CA ASN A 21 11.73 2.45 -4.78
C ASN A 21 12.57 1.59 -3.82
N GLY A 22 12.36 0.26 -3.84
CA GLY A 22 13.13 -0.70 -3.05
C GLY A 22 12.67 -0.87 -1.62
N VAL A 23 11.54 -0.28 -1.22
CA VAL A 23 10.98 -0.40 0.12
C VAL A 23 9.54 -0.89 0.02
N CYS A 24 9.19 -1.91 0.79
CA CYS A 24 7.81 -2.39 0.89
C CYS A 24 7.13 -1.70 2.05
N TRP A 25 5.99 -1.07 1.79
CA TRP A 25 5.24 -0.26 2.73
C TRP A 25 3.88 -0.88 3.04
N THR A 26 3.45 -0.78 4.27
CA THR A 26 2.10 -1.14 4.68
C THR A 26 1.67 -0.36 5.91
N VAL A 27 0.49 -0.67 6.43
CA VAL A 27 -0.07 0.02 7.58
C VAL A 27 0.36 -0.65 8.89
N TYR A 28 0.68 0.16 9.89
CA TYR A 28 1.11 -0.34 11.20
C TYR A 28 0.02 -1.15 11.89
N HIS A 29 -1.24 -0.73 11.80
CA HIS A 29 -2.35 -1.45 12.45
C HIS A 29 -2.54 -2.87 11.90
N GLY A 30 -2.03 -3.15 10.70
CA GLY A 30 -2.02 -4.50 10.13
C GLY A 30 -0.79 -5.30 10.51
N ALA A 31 0.39 -4.74 10.29
CA ALA A 31 1.66 -5.46 10.40
C ALA A 31 2.36 -5.32 11.77
N GLY A 32 2.12 -4.23 12.48
CA GLY A 32 2.85 -3.95 13.72
C GLY A 32 4.35 -3.88 13.49
N SER A 33 5.13 -4.45 14.41
CA SER A 33 6.59 -4.48 14.33
C SER A 33 7.13 -5.82 13.83
N LYS A 34 6.33 -6.59 13.09
CA LYS A 34 6.71 -7.94 12.65
C LYS A 34 7.77 -7.88 11.56
N THR A 35 8.55 -8.95 11.46
CA THR A 35 9.46 -9.14 10.34
C THR A 35 8.67 -9.60 9.10
N LEU A 36 9.22 -9.28 7.93
CA LEU A 36 8.70 -9.75 6.65
C LEU A 36 9.44 -11.02 6.26
N ALA A 37 8.71 -12.04 5.81
CA ALA A 37 9.34 -13.27 5.31
C ALA A 37 9.97 -13.00 3.94
N GLY A 38 11.25 -13.31 3.81
CA GLY A 38 11.98 -13.16 2.55
C GLY A 38 12.65 -14.47 2.13
N PRO A 39 13.13 -14.55 0.88
CA PRO A 39 13.74 -15.78 0.35
C PRO A 39 15.01 -16.18 1.10
N LYS A 40 15.69 -15.23 1.71
CA LYS A 40 16.92 -15.47 2.49
C LYS A 40 16.71 -15.42 4.00
N GLY A 41 15.46 -15.45 4.46
CA GLY A 41 15.10 -15.37 5.86
C GLY A 41 14.31 -14.12 6.21
N PRO A 42 14.03 -13.91 7.51
CA PRO A 42 13.24 -12.75 7.95
C PRO A 42 13.93 -11.43 7.63
N ILE A 43 13.13 -10.44 7.21
CA ILE A 43 13.58 -9.09 6.92
C ILE A 43 13.08 -8.18 8.03
N THR A 44 14.00 -7.46 8.66
CA THR A 44 13.68 -6.53 9.76
C THR A 44 13.12 -5.22 9.21
N GLN A 45 12.13 -4.64 9.89
CA GLN A 45 11.62 -3.32 9.54
C GLN A 45 12.72 -2.28 9.59
N MET A 46 12.76 -1.41 8.57
CA MET A 46 13.67 -0.29 8.50
C MET A 46 12.99 1.05 8.85
N TYR A 47 11.65 1.08 8.90
CA TYR A 47 10.89 2.27 9.19
C TYR A 47 9.61 1.92 9.94
N THR A 48 9.33 2.65 11.01
CA THR A 48 8.09 2.51 11.78
C THR A 48 7.62 3.88 12.22
N ASN A 49 6.38 4.24 11.88
CA ASN A 49 5.76 5.47 12.35
C ASN A 49 4.32 5.17 12.76
N VAL A 50 4.10 5.06 14.06
CA VAL A 50 2.78 4.71 14.63
C VAL A 50 1.78 5.82 14.38
N ASP A 51 2.19 7.08 14.45
CA ASP A 51 1.29 8.22 14.27
C ASP A 51 0.77 8.32 12.85
N GLN A 52 1.60 7.99 11.86
CA GLN A 52 1.21 7.94 10.45
C GLN A 52 0.62 6.59 10.05
N ASP A 53 0.62 5.62 10.95
CA ASP A 53 0.16 4.26 10.68
C ASP A 53 0.92 3.61 9.51
N LEU A 54 2.25 3.78 9.49
CA LEU A 54 3.09 3.39 8.38
C LEU A 54 4.30 2.59 8.84
N VAL A 55 4.58 1.48 8.16
CA VAL A 55 5.79 0.69 8.37
C VAL A 55 6.42 0.34 7.02
N GLY A 56 7.73 0.13 7.01
CA GLY A 56 8.46 -0.23 5.80
C GLY A 56 9.57 -1.23 6.07
N TRP A 57 9.80 -2.10 5.10
CA TRP A 57 10.91 -3.06 5.08
C TRP A 57 11.69 -2.90 3.78
N PRO A 58 12.98 -3.25 3.77
CA PRO A 58 13.68 -3.43 2.50
C PRO A 58 12.92 -4.41 1.62
N ALA A 59 12.76 -4.12 0.34
CA ALA A 59 12.05 -5.01 -0.57
C ALA A 59 12.78 -6.35 -0.67
N PRO A 60 12.06 -7.48 -0.63
CA PRO A 60 12.67 -8.79 -0.82
C PRO A 60 13.33 -8.91 -2.20
N SER A 61 14.35 -9.77 -2.30
CA SER A 61 14.97 -10.07 -3.58
C SER A 61 13.93 -10.59 -4.57
N GLY A 62 13.92 -10.03 -5.77
CA GLY A 62 12.96 -10.37 -6.81
C GLY A 62 11.66 -9.59 -6.78
N ALA A 63 11.41 -8.79 -5.75
CA ALA A 63 10.24 -7.91 -5.72
C ALA A 63 10.42 -6.75 -6.68
N ARG A 64 9.36 -6.42 -7.42
CA ARG A 64 9.35 -5.24 -8.27
C ARG A 64 8.93 -4.03 -7.47
N SER A 65 9.50 -2.89 -7.79
CA SER A 65 9.16 -1.63 -7.14
C SER A 65 8.46 -0.70 -8.11
N LEU A 66 7.42 -0.02 -7.61
CA LEU A 66 6.81 1.09 -8.33
C LEU A 66 7.75 2.30 -8.28
N THR A 67 7.63 3.16 -9.27
CA THR A 67 8.33 4.43 -9.30
C THR A 67 7.49 5.49 -8.59
N PRO A 68 8.08 6.34 -7.73
CA PRO A 68 7.35 7.45 -7.13
C PRO A 68 6.78 8.40 -8.18
N CYS A 69 5.56 8.91 -7.94
CA CYS A 69 4.91 9.87 -8.82
C CYS A 69 5.53 11.26 -8.66
N THR A 70 5.73 11.94 -9.80
CA THR A 70 6.23 13.32 -9.83
C THR A 70 5.27 14.27 -10.54
N CYS A 71 4.11 13.79 -11.02
CA CYS A 71 3.21 14.60 -11.86
C CYS A 71 2.25 15.49 -11.06
N GLY A 72 2.07 15.26 -9.77
CA GLY A 72 1.19 16.08 -8.93
C GLY A 72 -0.30 15.99 -9.26
N SER A 73 -0.75 14.98 -9.99
CA SER A 73 -2.15 14.82 -10.36
C SER A 73 -3.05 14.65 -9.14
N SER A 74 -4.26 15.23 -9.21
CA SER A 74 -5.31 15.00 -8.21
C SER A 74 -6.18 13.79 -8.53
N ASP A 75 -6.08 13.25 -9.73
CA ASP A 75 -6.78 12.05 -10.16
C ASP A 75 -5.91 10.85 -9.84
N LEU A 76 -6.37 10.00 -8.92
CA LEU A 76 -5.62 8.86 -8.44
C LEU A 76 -6.42 7.58 -8.64
N TYR A 77 -5.74 6.45 -8.55
CA TYR A 77 -6.33 5.14 -8.72
C TYR A 77 -5.87 4.23 -7.58
N LEU A 78 -6.82 3.66 -6.86
CA LEU A 78 -6.56 2.69 -5.80
C LEU A 78 -6.62 1.28 -6.38
N VAL A 79 -5.60 0.47 -6.15
CA VAL A 79 -5.64 -0.97 -6.45
C VAL A 79 -6.06 -1.70 -5.18
N THR A 80 -7.19 -2.42 -5.25
CA THR A 80 -7.74 -3.12 -4.09
C THR A 80 -7.16 -4.53 -3.96
N ARG A 81 -7.46 -5.18 -2.85
CA ARG A 81 -7.08 -6.59 -2.64
C ARG A 81 -7.71 -7.55 -3.64
N HIS A 82 -8.77 -7.12 -4.32
CA HIS A 82 -9.42 -7.90 -5.38
C HIS A 82 -8.84 -7.65 -6.77
N ALA A 83 -7.74 -6.89 -6.85
CA ALA A 83 -7.11 -6.45 -8.10
C ALA A 83 -7.99 -5.52 -8.94
N ASP A 84 -8.98 -4.88 -8.32
CA ASP A 84 -9.78 -3.85 -8.96
C ASP A 84 -9.06 -2.50 -8.87
N VAL A 85 -9.27 -1.66 -9.88
CA VAL A 85 -8.74 -0.29 -9.92
C VAL A 85 -9.90 0.67 -9.73
N ILE A 86 -9.85 1.46 -8.65
CA ILE A 86 -10.93 2.37 -8.27
C ILE A 86 -10.45 3.81 -8.40
N PRO A 87 -11.17 4.67 -9.16
CA PRO A 87 -10.82 6.10 -9.22
C PRO A 87 -11.00 6.78 -7.87
N VAL A 88 -10.02 7.61 -7.50
CA VAL A 88 -10.00 8.38 -6.26
C VAL A 88 -9.62 9.83 -6.58
N ARG A 89 -10.30 10.80 -5.99
CA ARG A 89 -9.93 12.20 -6.09
C ARG A 89 -9.17 12.63 -4.85
N ARG A 90 -7.99 13.19 -5.03
CA ARG A 90 -7.18 13.73 -3.93
C ARG A 90 -7.80 15.01 -3.40
N ARG A 91 -7.95 15.09 -2.07
CA ARG A 91 -8.55 16.25 -1.38
C ARG A 91 -7.62 16.86 -0.33
N GLY A 92 -6.32 16.76 -0.53
CA GLY A 92 -5.31 17.23 0.40
C GLY A 92 -4.15 16.26 0.41
N ASP A 93 -3.17 16.49 1.28
CA ASP A 93 -1.93 15.73 1.28
C ASP A 93 -2.12 14.26 1.62
N SER A 94 -3.09 13.95 2.49
CA SER A 94 -3.30 12.58 2.97
C SER A 94 -4.75 12.12 2.88
N ARG A 95 -5.59 12.84 2.17
CA ARG A 95 -7.02 12.53 2.06
C ARG A 95 -7.45 12.37 0.61
N GLY A 96 -8.41 11.48 0.39
CA GLY A 96 -9.03 11.28 -0.90
C GLY A 96 -10.47 10.84 -0.75
N SER A 97 -11.23 10.96 -1.85
CA SER A 97 -12.62 10.51 -1.92
C SER A 97 -12.78 9.57 -3.10
N LEU A 98 -13.50 8.48 -2.90
CA LEU A 98 -13.86 7.59 -4.00
C LEU A 98 -14.83 8.31 -4.93
N LEU A 99 -14.60 8.24 -6.25
CA LEU A 99 -15.52 8.77 -7.24
C LEU A 99 -16.75 7.87 -7.38
N SER A 100 -16.60 6.59 -7.10
CA SER A 100 -17.70 5.64 -7.03
C SER A 100 -17.66 4.97 -5.66
N PRO A 101 -18.49 5.41 -4.70
CA PRO A 101 -18.46 4.86 -3.35
C PRO A 101 -18.64 3.35 -3.32
N ARG A 102 -17.90 2.70 -2.44
CA ARG A 102 -17.96 1.25 -2.20
C ARG A 102 -18.27 0.99 -0.72
N PRO A 103 -18.92 -0.14 -0.37
CA PRO A 103 -19.10 -0.52 1.02
C PRO A 103 -17.75 -0.70 1.72
N ILE A 104 -17.70 -0.41 3.02
CA ILE A 104 -16.49 -0.61 3.82
C ILE A 104 -16.03 -2.07 3.75
N SER A 105 -16.98 -3.01 3.71
CA SER A 105 -16.66 -4.43 3.59
C SER A 105 -15.87 -4.76 2.32
N TYR A 106 -16.11 -4.03 1.23
CA TYR A 106 -15.36 -4.20 -0.01
C TYR A 106 -13.92 -3.69 0.12
N LEU A 107 -13.73 -2.59 0.82
CA LEU A 107 -12.42 -1.97 1.00
C LEU A 107 -11.59 -2.62 2.11
N LYS A 108 -12.23 -3.36 2.99
CA LYS A 108 -11.55 -4.03 4.11
C LYS A 108 -10.51 -5.01 3.58
N GLY A 109 -9.30 -4.93 4.12
CA GLY A 109 -8.18 -5.74 3.66
C GLY A 109 -7.38 -5.12 2.52
N SER A 110 -7.79 -3.94 2.01
CA SER A 110 -7.04 -3.21 0.97
C SER A 110 -6.07 -2.18 1.54
N SER A 111 -6.03 -1.99 2.86
CA SER A 111 -5.06 -1.11 3.50
C SER A 111 -3.63 -1.54 3.15
N GLY A 112 -2.77 -0.58 2.83
CA GLY A 112 -1.42 -0.85 2.35
C GLY A 112 -1.32 -0.97 0.83
N GLY A 113 -2.45 -0.99 0.11
CA GLY A 113 -2.46 -1.00 -1.35
C GLY A 113 -2.05 0.35 -1.93
N PRO A 114 -1.61 0.36 -3.21
CA PRO A 114 -1.06 1.57 -3.80
C PRO A 114 -2.15 2.55 -4.24
N LEU A 115 -1.83 3.83 -4.12
CA LEU A 115 -2.52 4.91 -4.81
C LEU A 115 -1.62 5.35 -5.95
N LEU A 116 -2.10 5.23 -7.17
CA LEU A 116 -1.33 5.48 -8.38
C LEU A 116 -1.82 6.74 -9.07
N CYS A 117 -0.90 7.46 -9.72
CA CYS A 117 -1.26 8.54 -10.63
C CYS A 117 -1.67 7.97 -12.01
N PRO A 118 -2.16 8.82 -12.95
CA PRO A 118 -2.54 8.31 -14.28
C PRO A 118 -1.42 7.62 -15.05
N SER A 119 -0.16 7.91 -14.74
CA SER A 119 1.00 7.24 -15.35
C SER A 119 1.35 5.92 -14.70
N GLY A 120 0.63 5.49 -13.66
CA GLY A 120 0.91 4.25 -12.94
C GLY A 120 2.00 4.36 -11.89
N HIS A 121 2.46 5.56 -11.56
CA HIS A 121 3.47 5.79 -10.54
C HIS A 121 2.81 5.92 -9.15
N ALA A 122 3.55 5.57 -8.10
CA ALA A 122 3.04 5.56 -6.74
C ALA A 122 2.96 6.97 -6.15
N VAL A 123 1.79 7.33 -5.63
CA VAL A 123 1.56 8.58 -4.89
C VAL A 123 1.63 8.32 -3.39
N GLY A 124 1.11 7.19 -2.95
CA GLY A 124 1.06 6.83 -1.55
C GLY A 124 0.43 5.47 -1.36
N ILE A 125 0.11 5.13 -0.13
CA ILE A 125 -0.58 3.89 0.19
C ILE A 125 -1.94 4.18 0.81
N PHE A 126 -2.90 3.30 0.54
CA PHE A 126 -4.25 3.41 1.06
C PHE A 126 -4.29 2.98 2.54
N ARG A 127 -5.05 3.73 3.33
CA ARG A 127 -5.30 3.41 4.73
C ARG A 127 -6.79 3.50 5.00
N ALA A 128 -7.40 2.38 5.37
CA ALA A 128 -8.77 2.35 5.84
C ALA A 128 -8.76 2.30 7.37
N ALA A 129 -9.60 3.10 7.97
CA ALA A 129 -9.74 3.12 9.43
C ALA A 129 -10.36 1.82 9.94
#